data_ecbf32aa291eb96d717416ae016e7c40
#
_entry.id   ecbf32aa291eb96d717416ae016e7c40
#
_cell.length_a   1.000
_cell.length_b   1.000
_cell.length_c   1.000
_cell.angle_alpha   90.00
_cell.angle_beta   90.00
_cell.angle_gamma   90.00
#
_symmetry.space_group_name_H-M   'P 1'
#
loop_
_entity.id
_entity.type
_entity.pdbx_description
1 polymer ?
#
loop_
_entity_poly.entity_id
_entity_poly.type
_entity_poly.pdbx_seq_one_letter_code
_entity_poly.pdbx_strand_id
1 'polypeptide(L)'
;MDKAQENRLLAELRQFTGSEQLFYNPLFPRCRYTEGVRHLAEQAGAYWLLDHIFAHQSLAILEDQPFQVWKITVRDDESARIEVEDGNRHSLKSFRIPYTDFPFPEFTLWCVDGVLLLPSEY
;
A
#
# COMPACT_ATOMS: atom_id res chain seq x y z
N MET A 1 8.01 -4.49 -15.67
CA MET A 1 9.20 -3.80 -15.09
C MET A 1 10.31 -4.82 -14.97
N ASP A 2 11.49 -4.52 -15.47
CA ASP A 2 12.62 -5.43 -15.35
C ASP A 2 13.30 -5.31 -13.96
N LYS A 3 14.25 -6.20 -13.69
CA LYS A 3 14.91 -6.27 -12.38
C LYS A 3 15.68 -5.00 -12.03
N ALA A 4 16.31 -4.37 -13.03
CA ALA A 4 17.05 -3.12 -12.81
C ALA A 4 16.10 -1.98 -12.44
N GLN A 5 14.95 -1.91 -13.10
CA GLN A 5 13.92 -0.91 -12.79
C GLN A 5 13.32 -1.13 -11.41
N GLU A 6 13.07 -2.40 -11.03
CA GLU A 6 12.57 -2.73 -9.69
C GLU A 6 13.56 -2.32 -8.61
N ASN A 7 14.85 -2.63 -8.79
CA ASN A 7 15.89 -2.28 -7.84
C ASN A 7 16.05 -0.77 -7.70
N ARG A 8 15.93 -0.05 -8.82
CA ARG A 8 16.00 1.42 -8.81
C ARG A 8 14.82 2.00 -8.02
N LEU A 9 13.62 1.50 -8.27
CA LEU A 9 12.44 1.95 -7.56
C LEU A 9 12.54 1.70 -6.05
N LEU A 10 12.99 0.50 -5.65
CA LEU A 10 13.21 0.19 -4.23
C LEU A 10 14.21 1.15 -3.59
N ALA A 11 15.30 1.48 -4.29
CA ALA A 11 16.31 2.42 -3.80
C ALA A 11 15.73 3.82 -3.64
N GLU A 12 14.91 4.27 -4.59
CA GLU A 12 14.23 5.57 -4.52
C GLU A 12 13.26 5.63 -3.33
N LEU A 13 12.47 4.55 -3.13
CA LEU A 13 11.49 4.50 -2.04
C LEU A 13 12.15 4.58 -0.66
N ARG A 14 13.36 4.04 -0.51
CA ARG A 14 14.10 4.11 0.76
C ARG A 14 14.52 5.53 1.15
N GLN A 15 14.51 6.46 0.21
CA GLN A 15 14.89 7.85 0.47
C GLN A 15 13.76 8.66 1.09
N PHE A 16 12.52 8.17 1.02
CA PHE A 16 11.40 8.83 1.67
C PHE A 16 11.38 8.47 3.15
N THR A 17 11.58 9.50 3.99
CA THR A 17 11.67 9.32 5.45
C THR A 17 10.62 10.12 6.21
N GLY A 18 9.75 10.81 5.50
CA GLY A 18 8.65 11.59 6.03
C GLY A 18 8.13 12.48 4.92
N SER A 19 6.88 12.91 5.02
CA SER A 19 6.26 13.73 4.00
C SER A 19 5.83 15.07 4.58
N GLU A 20 6.18 16.15 3.88
CA GLU A 20 5.66 17.47 4.17
C GLU A 20 4.30 17.70 3.53
N GLN A 21 3.97 16.91 2.50
CA GLN A 21 2.72 17.00 1.76
C GLN A 21 1.98 15.68 1.79
N LEU A 22 0.66 15.76 1.93
CA LEU A 22 -0.23 14.63 1.81
C LEU A 22 -1.17 14.86 0.63
N PHE A 23 -1.54 13.77 -0.02
CA PHE A 23 -2.41 13.78 -1.20
C PHE A 23 -3.69 13.02 -0.89
N TYR A 24 -4.71 13.21 -1.69
CA TYR A 24 -5.94 12.43 -1.55
C TYR A 24 -6.64 12.27 -2.89
N ASN A 25 -7.46 11.22 -2.97
CA ASN A 25 -8.38 11.01 -4.07
C ASN A 25 -9.75 11.52 -3.61
N PRO A 26 -10.43 12.41 -4.38
CA PRO A 26 -11.74 12.93 -4.01
C PRO A 26 -12.81 11.86 -3.74
N LEU A 27 -12.66 10.66 -4.32
CA LEU A 27 -13.56 9.53 -4.05
C LEU A 27 -13.42 8.99 -2.61
N PHE A 28 -12.29 9.27 -1.96
CA PHE A 28 -11.97 8.81 -0.60
C PHE A 28 -11.48 9.97 0.25
N PRO A 29 -12.37 10.94 0.56
CA PRO A 29 -11.93 12.22 1.14
C PRO A 29 -11.39 12.12 2.56
N ARG A 30 -11.61 11.00 3.25
CA ARG A 30 -11.10 10.76 4.61
C ARG A 30 -9.72 10.11 4.63
N CYS A 31 -9.22 9.71 3.47
CA CYS A 31 -7.93 9.02 3.34
C CYS A 31 -6.90 9.95 2.73
N ARG A 32 -5.64 9.77 3.17
CA ARG A 32 -4.50 10.53 2.65
C ARG A 32 -3.37 9.58 2.34
N TYR A 33 -2.46 9.99 1.49
CA TYR A 33 -1.25 9.23 1.22
C TYR A 33 -0.06 10.17 1.06
N THR A 34 1.12 9.62 1.37
CA THR A 34 2.37 10.38 1.44
C THR A 34 3.01 10.54 0.06
N GLU A 35 4.08 11.35 0.02
CA GLU A 35 4.89 11.51 -1.18
C GLU A 35 5.54 10.18 -1.61
N GLY A 36 6.01 9.37 -0.66
CA GLY A 36 6.60 8.07 -0.97
C GLY A 36 5.58 7.10 -1.56
N VAL A 37 4.37 7.06 -1.04
CA VAL A 37 3.29 6.24 -1.58
C VAL A 37 2.88 6.73 -2.96
N ARG A 38 2.83 8.04 -3.17
CA ARG A 38 2.56 8.61 -4.50
C ARG A 38 3.63 8.18 -5.51
N HIS A 39 4.89 8.23 -5.12
CA HIS A 39 6.00 7.80 -5.97
C HIS A 39 5.85 6.32 -6.37
N LEU A 40 5.55 5.46 -5.40
CA LEU A 40 5.27 4.05 -5.68
C LEU A 40 4.12 3.89 -6.67
N ALA A 41 3.01 4.57 -6.42
CA ALA A 41 1.82 4.45 -7.26
C ALA A 41 2.08 4.89 -8.70
N GLU A 42 2.82 5.98 -8.88
CA GLU A 42 3.14 6.50 -10.21
C GLU A 42 4.14 5.61 -10.95
N GLN A 43 5.20 5.19 -10.28
CA GLN A 43 6.26 4.42 -10.91
C GLN A 43 5.87 2.96 -11.17
N ALA A 44 5.07 2.37 -10.31
CA ALA A 44 4.65 0.98 -10.43
C ALA A 44 3.26 0.81 -11.08
N GLY A 45 2.60 1.91 -11.43
CA GLY A 45 1.23 1.85 -11.93
C GLY A 45 0.26 1.28 -10.89
N ALA A 46 0.43 1.62 -9.63
CA ALA A 46 -0.24 0.96 -8.52
C ALA A 46 -1.29 1.83 -7.82
N TYR A 47 -1.89 2.81 -8.50
CA TYR A 47 -3.01 3.55 -7.93
C TYR A 47 -4.20 2.64 -7.59
N TRP A 48 -4.36 1.55 -8.33
CA TRP A 48 -5.40 0.56 -8.04
C TRP A 48 -5.26 -0.03 -6.63
N LEU A 49 -4.02 -0.20 -6.16
CA LEU A 49 -3.75 -0.72 -4.82
C LEU A 49 -4.17 0.30 -3.76
N LEU A 50 -3.88 1.57 -3.97
CA LEU A 50 -4.32 2.65 -3.08
C LEU A 50 -5.85 2.69 -3.00
N ASP A 51 -6.51 2.63 -4.15
CA ASP A 51 -7.97 2.64 -4.21
C ASP A 51 -8.56 1.42 -3.52
N HIS A 52 -7.93 0.26 -3.67
CA HIS A 52 -8.34 -0.95 -2.98
C HIS A 52 -8.29 -0.77 -1.46
N ILE A 53 -7.19 -0.25 -0.95
CA ILE A 53 -7.00 -0.02 0.49
C ILE A 53 -8.02 0.99 1.00
N PHE A 54 -8.20 2.11 0.29
CA PHE A 54 -9.10 3.18 0.71
C PHE A 54 -10.56 2.75 0.66
N ALA A 55 -10.96 2.00 -0.36
CA ALA A 55 -12.33 1.53 -0.51
C ALA A 55 -12.75 0.61 0.64
N HIS A 56 -11.81 -0.09 1.26
CA HIS A 56 -12.11 -1.03 2.34
C HIS A 56 -12.01 -0.42 3.74
N GLN A 57 -11.64 0.85 3.86
CA GLN A 57 -11.54 1.50 5.18
C GLN A 57 -12.89 1.62 5.90
N SER A 58 -13.99 1.59 5.16
CA SER A 58 -15.34 1.64 5.75
C SER A 58 -15.84 0.28 6.24
N LEU A 59 -15.10 -0.82 6.02
CA LEU A 59 -15.49 -2.11 6.56
C LEU A 59 -15.48 -2.08 8.09
N ALA A 60 -16.49 -2.69 8.71
CA ALA A 60 -16.61 -2.68 10.17
C ALA A 60 -15.37 -3.20 10.88
N ILE A 61 -14.70 -4.22 10.30
CA ILE A 61 -13.48 -4.79 10.88
C ILE A 61 -12.30 -3.83 10.86
N LEU A 62 -12.33 -2.80 9.98
CA LEU A 62 -11.23 -1.83 9.83
C LEU A 62 -11.52 -0.48 10.46
N GLU A 63 -12.78 -0.15 10.72
CA GLU A 63 -13.17 1.17 11.24
C GLU A 63 -12.47 1.55 12.54
N ASP A 64 -12.27 0.58 13.43
CA ASP A 64 -11.66 0.81 14.74
C ASP A 64 -10.17 0.45 14.77
N GLN A 65 -9.54 0.32 13.60
CA GLN A 65 -8.13 -0.03 13.50
C GLN A 65 -7.31 1.19 13.09
N PRO A 66 -6.78 1.95 14.07
CA PRO A 66 -5.99 3.14 13.74
C PRO A 66 -4.64 2.81 13.13
N PHE A 67 -4.12 1.61 13.33
CA PHE A 67 -2.86 1.15 12.75
C PHE A 67 -3.11 -0.14 11.97
N GLN A 68 -2.85 -0.09 10.66
CA GLN A 68 -3.07 -1.23 9.78
C GLN A 68 -1.79 -1.51 8.99
N VAL A 69 -1.46 -2.79 8.85
CA VAL A 69 -0.34 -3.25 8.03
C VAL A 69 -0.93 -3.95 6.81
N TRP A 70 -0.67 -3.38 5.64
CA TRP A 70 -1.16 -3.91 4.36
C TRP A 70 0.00 -4.57 3.62
N LYS A 71 -0.13 -5.86 3.34
CA LYS A 71 0.89 -6.65 2.65
C LYS A 71 0.34 -7.15 1.34
N ILE A 72 1.09 -6.95 0.26
CA ILE A 72 0.80 -7.57 -1.03
C ILE A 72 1.88 -8.60 -1.34
N THR A 73 1.47 -9.80 -1.70
CA THR A 73 2.35 -10.90 -2.12
C THR A 73 1.94 -11.33 -3.52
N VAL A 74 2.87 -11.23 -4.46
CA VAL A 74 2.64 -11.60 -5.87
C VAL A 74 3.25 -12.97 -6.12
N ARG A 75 2.47 -13.86 -6.74
CA ARG A 75 2.91 -15.21 -7.08
C ARG A 75 3.46 -15.29 -8.51
N ASP A 76 4.11 -16.40 -8.82
CA ASP A 76 4.71 -16.62 -10.15
C ASP A 76 3.67 -16.62 -11.28
N ASP A 77 2.42 -16.96 -10.98
CA ASP A 77 1.32 -16.94 -11.96
C ASP A 77 0.69 -15.55 -12.14
N GLU A 78 1.31 -14.51 -11.58
CA GLU A 78 0.83 -13.13 -11.61
C GLU A 78 -0.46 -12.88 -10.82
N SER A 79 -0.90 -13.85 -10.00
CA SER A 79 -1.92 -13.59 -9.01
C SER A 79 -1.31 -12.96 -7.77
N ALA A 80 -2.13 -12.31 -6.97
CA ALA A 80 -1.66 -11.69 -5.73
C ALA A 80 -2.63 -11.94 -4.58
N ARG A 81 -2.09 -11.85 -3.38
CA ARG A 81 -2.86 -11.82 -2.15
C ARG A 81 -2.56 -10.50 -1.45
N ILE A 82 -3.61 -9.82 -1.04
CA ILE A 82 -3.50 -8.64 -0.19
C ILE A 82 -4.04 -9.01 1.17
N GLU A 83 -3.26 -8.78 2.21
CA GLU A 83 -3.64 -9.06 3.59
C GLU A 83 -3.50 -7.81 4.43
N VAL A 84 -4.51 -7.53 5.24
CA VAL A 84 -4.44 -6.45 6.23
C VAL A 84 -4.38 -7.07 7.62
N GLU A 85 -3.41 -6.58 8.42
CA GLU A 85 -3.18 -6.98 9.80
C GLU A 85 -3.29 -5.77 10.71
N ASP A 86 -3.55 -6.00 12.00
CA ASP A 86 -3.37 -4.97 13.00
C ASP A 86 -1.87 -4.82 13.33
N GLY A 87 -1.53 -3.87 14.20
CA GLY A 87 -0.14 -3.66 14.60
C GLY A 87 0.48 -4.81 15.42
N ASN A 88 -0.31 -5.81 15.79
CA ASN A 88 0.10 -6.96 16.60
C ASN A 88 0.12 -8.28 15.83
N ARG A 89 0.18 -8.20 14.49
CA ARG A 89 0.26 -9.35 13.58
C ARG A 89 -1.01 -10.21 13.52
N HIS A 90 -2.15 -9.70 13.97
CA HIS A 90 -3.42 -10.39 13.81
C HIS A 90 -3.99 -10.07 12.42
N SER A 91 -4.22 -11.11 11.62
CA SER A 91 -4.85 -10.93 10.31
C SER A 91 -6.30 -10.52 10.48
N LEU A 92 -6.67 -9.41 9.86
CA LEU A 92 -8.03 -8.88 9.91
C LEU A 92 -8.84 -9.34 8.70
N LYS A 93 -8.23 -9.33 7.53
CA LYS A 93 -8.87 -9.74 6.29
C LYS A 93 -7.82 -10.00 5.22
N SER A 94 -8.17 -10.86 4.26
CA SER A 94 -7.35 -11.07 3.07
C SER A 94 -8.21 -11.03 1.82
N PHE A 95 -7.57 -10.68 0.70
CA PHE A 95 -8.20 -10.52 -0.61
C PHE A 95 -7.36 -11.23 -1.66
N ARG A 96 -8.02 -11.84 -2.63
CA ARG A 96 -7.34 -12.43 -3.77
C ARG A 96 -7.46 -11.51 -4.97
N ILE A 97 -6.33 -11.26 -5.64
CA ILE A 97 -6.27 -10.53 -6.90
C ILE A 97 -5.89 -11.55 -7.98
N PRO A 98 -6.80 -11.83 -8.94
CA PRO A 98 -6.54 -12.86 -9.95
C PRO A 98 -5.36 -12.58 -10.85
N TYR A 99 -5.09 -11.29 -11.12
CA TYR A 99 -3.98 -10.86 -11.97
C TYR A 99 -3.50 -9.48 -11.55
N THR A 100 -2.18 -9.32 -11.52
CA THR A 100 -1.55 -8.01 -11.29
C THR A 100 -0.20 -7.96 -11.99
N ASP A 101 0.19 -6.76 -12.40
CA ASP A 101 1.54 -6.46 -12.88
C ASP A 101 2.39 -5.73 -11.82
N PHE A 102 1.97 -5.78 -10.57
CA PHE A 102 2.72 -5.17 -9.48
C PHE A 102 4.15 -5.73 -9.47
N PRO A 103 5.18 -4.84 -9.46
CA PRO A 103 6.54 -5.28 -9.79
C PRO A 103 7.27 -6.04 -8.69
N PHE A 104 6.84 -5.91 -7.43
CA PHE A 104 7.56 -6.52 -6.31
C PHE A 104 6.88 -7.81 -5.87
N PRO A 105 7.65 -8.88 -5.57
CA PRO A 105 7.06 -10.13 -5.06
C PRO A 105 6.38 -9.95 -3.71
N GLU A 106 6.90 -9.04 -2.89
CA GLU A 106 6.32 -8.67 -1.60
C GLU A 106 6.49 -7.19 -1.37
N PHE A 107 5.47 -6.57 -0.78
CA PHE A 107 5.56 -5.16 -0.42
C PHE A 107 4.62 -4.86 0.75
N THR A 108 5.02 -3.94 1.61
CA THR A 108 4.27 -3.57 2.80
C THR A 108 4.01 -2.08 2.82
N LEU A 109 2.75 -1.71 3.09
CA LEU A 109 2.33 -0.33 3.34
C LEU A 109 1.64 -0.28 4.70
N TRP A 110 1.77 0.84 5.39
CA TRP A 110 1.05 1.08 6.64
C TRP A 110 -0.03 2.12 6.42
N CYS A 111 -1.19 1.90 7.03
CA CYS A 111 -2.26 2.89 7.07
C CYS A 111 -2.47 3.28 8.52
N VAL A 112 -2.11 4.51 8.86
CA VAL A 112 -2.12 5.01 10.24
C VAL A 112 -3.06 6.22 10.30
N ASP A 113 -4.15 6.07 11.04
CA ASP A 113 -5.18 7.12 11.19
C ASP A 113 -5.65 7.68 9.84
N GLY A 114 -5.86 6.78 8.87
CA GLY A 114 -6.31 7.15 7.52
C GLY A 114 -5.24 7.66 6.58
N VAL A 115 -3.98 7.62 7.00
CA VAL A 115 -2.84 8.02 6.15
C VAL A 115 -2.06 6.79 5.73
N LEU A 116 -1.99 6.57 4.42
CA LEU A 116 -1.21 5.49 3.83
C LEU A 116 0.23 5.98 3.61
N LEU A 117 1.19 5.23 4.14
CA LEU A 117 2.60 5.62 4.13
C LEU A 117 3.49 4.40 3.95
N LEU A 118 4.73 4.66 3.52
CA LEU A 118 5.78 3.64 3.57
C LEU A 118 6.25 3.48 5.01
N PRO A 119 6.62 2.25 5.44
CA PRO A 119 7.17 2.07 6.79
C PRO A 119 8.35 3.00 7.11
N SER A 120 9.16 3.34 6.10
CA SER A 120 10.29 4.27 6.26
C SER A 120 9.86 5.71 6.57
N GLU A 121 8.61 6.06 6.32
CA GLU A 121 8.08 7.40 6.54
C GLU A 121 7.39 7.56 7.90
N TYR A 122 7.29 6.47 8.62
CA TYR A 122 6.71 6.48 9.97
C TYR A 122 7.75 6.97 11.03
#